data_627963888854f5394366feafb6070314
#
_entry.id   627963888854f5394366feafb6070314
#
_cell.length_a   1.000
_cell.length_b   1.000
_cell.length_c   1.000
_cell.angle_alpha   90.00
_cell.angle_beta   90.00
_cell.angle_gamma   90.00
#
_symmetry.space_group_name_H-M   'P 1'
#
loop_
_entity.id
_entity.type
_entity.pdbx_description
1 polymer ?
#
loop_
_entity_poly.entity_id
_entity_poly.type
_entity_poly.pdbx_seq_one_letter_code
_entity_poly.pdbx_strand_id
1 'polypeptide(L)'
;MPKVRSPRALAGSKDDRWLAEMTRCIFQAGFVWRVVNHKWDDFEDVFFGFPPQKIIMLSPEQLDRFAQNPRIIRNRQKVLTVQHNAQFILDVGKEHGSFGKFVSRWPEDDLIGLFAYMKKYGARLGGMTGQRVLRNMGKDTFVVTGDVVRCLQNAGVDIDNSPGSKRALNLIQGAFNQWHDESALPYSHISRVCACAI
;
A
#
# COMPACT_ATOMS: atom_id res chain seq x y z
N MET A 1 3.02 6.46 16.88
CA MET A 1 2.25 7.02 15.75
C MET A 1 2.94 6.71 14.42
N PRO A 2 2.18 6.50 13.31
CA PRO A 2 2.78 6.33 11.98
C PRO A 2 3.64 7.55 11.60
N LYS A 3 4.76 7.31 10.90
CA LYS A 3 5.64 8.39 10.46
C LYS A 3 5.15 8.94 9.12
N VAL A 4 4.67 10.16 9.09
CA VAL A 4 4.32 10.89 7.87
C VAL A 4 5.58 11.54 7.29
N ARG A 5 5.81 11.39 5.99
CA ARG A 5 6.91 12.06 5.27
C ARG A 5 6.39 13.33 4.60
N SER A 6 7.24 14.35 4.54
CA SER A 6 6.93 15.51 3.72
C SER A 6 6.75 15.14 2.24
N PRO A 7 5.95 15.89 1.45
CA PRO A 7 5.79 15.62 0.01
C PRO A 7 7.12 15.53 -0.74
N ARG A 8 8.09 16.36 -0.40
CA ARG A 8 9.44 16.33 -0.97
C ARG A 8 10.19 15.03 -0.67
N ALA A 9 10.13 14.57 0.58
CA ALA A 9 10.76 13.31 1.00
C ALA A 9 10.09 12.08 0.38
N LEU A 10 8.76 12.12 0.22
CA LEU A 10 7.98 11.07 -0.44
C LEU A 10 8.29 11.02 -1.94
N ALA A 11 8.34 12.19 -2.61
CA ALA A 11 8.72 12.30 -4.02
C ALA A 11 10.13 11.79 -4.31
N GLY A 12 11.06 11.92 -3.36
CA GLY A 12 12.43 11.41 -3.45
C GLY A 12 12.58 9.92 -3.15
N SER A 13 11.50 9.20 -2.80
CA SER A 13 11.54 7.76 -2.56
C SER A 13 11.79 7.01 -3.85
N LYS A 14 12.79 6.12 -3.84
CA LYS A 14 13.18 5.35 -5.03
C LYS A 14 12.12 4.29 -5.39
N ASP A 15 11.98 4.02 -6.68
CA ASP A 15 10.99 3.07 -7.21
C ASP A 15 11.24 1.63 -6.76
N ASP A 16 12.50 1.24 -6.52
CA ASP A 16 12.87 -0.05 -5.94
C ASP A 16 12.27 -0.24 -4.53
N ARG A 17 12.24 0.82 -3.72
CA ARG A 17 11.66 0.78 -2.37
C ARG A 17 10.13 0.71 -2.40
N TRP A 18 9.50 1.33 -3.39
CA TRP A 18 8.07 1.15 -3.62
C TRP A 18 7.73 -0.28 -4.00
N LEU A 19 8.50 -0.89 -4.92
CA LEU A 19 8.29 -2.29 -5.32
C LEU A 19 8.54 -3.27 -4.16
N ALA A 20 9.58 -3.03 -3.38
CA ALA A 20 9.89 -3.80 -2.18
C ALA A 20 8.73 -3.77 -1.18
N GLU A 21 8.20 -2.56 -0.88
CA GLU A 21 7.12 -2.43 0.09
C GLU A 21 5.79 -2.98 -0.42
N MET A 22 5.48 -2.83 -1.72
CA MET A 22 4.33 -3.51 -2.35
C MET A 22 4.44 -5.03 -2.17
N THR A 23 5.61 -5.59 -2.46
CA THR A 23 5.88 -7.02 -2.30
C THR A 23 5.72 -7.46 -0.85
N ARG A 24 6.28 -6.70 0.10
CA ARG A 24 6.17 -7.00 1.54
C ARG A 24 4.71 -7.06 1.98
N CYS A 25 3.93 -6.04 1.68
CA CYS A 25 2.52 -5.98 2.06
C CYS A 25 1.69 -7.08 1.40
N ILE A 26 1.98 -7.44 0.13
CA ILE A 26 1.31 -8.54 -0.57
C ILE A 26 1.64 -9.88 0.10
N PHE A 27 2.90 -10.12 0.48
CA PHE A 27 3.27 -11.37 1.16
C PHE A 27 2.73 -11.44 2.57
N GLN A 28 2.58 -10.32 3.26
CA GLN A 28 1.95 -10.22 4.58
C GLN A 28 0.43 -10.44 4.54
N ALA A 29 -0.24 -10.11 3.43
CA ALA A 29 -1.69 -10.29 3.30
C ALA A 29 -2.10 -11.77 3.41
N GLY A 30 -2.90 -12.10 4.43
CA GLY A 30 -3.33 -13.47 4.71
C GLY A 30 -2.21 -14.40 5.18
N PHE A 31 -1.14 -13.85 5.76
CA PHE A 31 0.00 -14.62 6.24
C PHE A 31 0.53 -14.09 7.58
N VAL A 32 1.39 -14.87 8.27
CA VAL A 32 2.02 -14.46 9.53
C VAL A 32 3.12 -13.45 9.24
N TRP A 33 2.90 -12.20 9.59
CA TRP A 33 3.80 -11.07 9.28
C TRP A 33 5.23 -11.26 9.79
N ARG A 34 5.37 -11.84 10.99
CA ARG A 34 6.69 -12.13 11.57
C ARG A 34 7.52 -13.03 10.66
N VAL A 35 6.92 -14.02 10.00
CA VAL A 35 7.62 -14.92 9.08
C VAL A 35 8.10 -14.17 7.84
N VAL A 36 7.25 -13.29 7.28
CA VAL A 36 7.63 -12.44 6.14
C VAL A 36 8.80 -11.54 6.51
N ASN A 37 8.71 -10.87 7.66
CA ASN A 37 9.75 -9.95 8.11
C ASN A 37 11.07 -10.67 8.40
N HIS A 38 11.04 -11.87 8.99
CA HIS A 38 12.25 -12.68 9.26
C HIS A 38 12.98 -13.09 7.97
N LYS A 39 12.24 -13.32 6.89
CA LYS A 39 12.79 -13.70 5.58
C LYS A 39 13.09 -12.51 4.67
N TRP A 40 12.98 -11.28 5.16
CA TRP A 40 12.97 -10.12 4.27
C TRP A 40 14.30 -9.90 3.55
N ASP A 41 15.43 -10.14 4.21
CA ASP A 41 16.75 -10.04 3.59
C ASP A 41 16.91 -11.04 2.45
N ASP A 42 16.35 -12.24 2.58
CA ASP A 42 16.29 -13.22 1.51
C ASP A 42 15.43 -12.77 0.32
N PHE A 43 14.33 -12.04 0.58
CA PHE A 43 13.55 -11.41 -0.49
C PHE A 43 14.35 -10.33 -1.22
N GLU A 44 15.07 -9.47 -0.49
CA GLU A 44 15.96 -8.46 -1.11
C GLU A 44 17.01 -9.11 -2.00
N ASP A 45 17.65 -10.20 -1.55
CA ASP A 45 18.63 -10.93 -2.35
C ASP A 45 18.01 -11.58 -3.59
N VAL A 46 16.93 -12.35 -3.43
CA VAL A 46 16.27 -13.09 -4.52
C VAL A 46 15.76 -12.16 -5.61
N PHE A 47 15.26 -10.99 -5.22
CA PHE A 47 14.76 -9.98 -6.16
C PHE A 47 15.75 -8.84 -6.43
N PHE A 48 17.05 -9.04 -6.14
CA PHE A 48 18.17 -8.13 -6.47
C PHE A 48 18.01 -6.71 -5.88
N GLY A 49 17.34 -6.54 -4.74
CA GLY A 49 17.00 -5.24 -4.19
C GLY A 49 15.82 -4.55 -4.88
N PHE A 50 15.03 -5.30 -5.63
CA PHE A 50 13.79 -4.86 -6.31
C PHE A 50 13.93 -3.76 -7.38
N PRO A 51 14.97 -3.71 -8.24
CA PRO A 51 15.05 -2.73 -9.31
C PRO A 51 13.98 -3.02 -10.38
N PRO A 52 12.95 -2.15 -10.58
CA PRO A 52 11.83 -2.45 -11.48
C PRO A 52 12.27 -2.82 -12.89
N GLN A 53 13.28 -2.13 -13.44
CA GLN A 53 13.82 -2.36 -14.78
C GLN A 53 14.40 -3.78 -14.95
N LYS A 54 15.00 -4.34 -13.91
CA LYS A 54 15.54 -5.70 -13.93
C LYS A 54 14.42 -6.74 -13.73
N ILE A 55 13.47 -6.43 -12.85
CA ILE A 55 12.37 -7.34 -12.52
C ILE A 55 11.46 -7.59 -13.74
N ILE A 56 11.18 -6.59 -14.56
CA ILE A 56 10.34 -6.80 -15.77
C ILE A 56 11.00 -7.69 -16.81
N MET A 57 12.33 -7.84 -16.77
CA MET A 57 13.09 -8.66 -17.71
C MET A 57 13.18 -10.15 -17.32
N LEU A 58 12.64 -10.51 -16.15
CA LEU A 58 12.64 -11.90 -15.69
C LEU A 58 11.76 -12.78 -16.60
N SER A 59 12.30 -13.93 -17.01
CA SER A 59 11.52 -14.89 -17.78
C SER A 59 10.51 -15.64 -16.89
N PRO A 60 9.45 -16.24 -17.46
CA PRO A 60 8.52 -17.08 -16.71
C PRO A 60 9.22 -18.19 -15.90
N GLU A 61 10.25 -18.82 -16.49
CA GLU A 61 11.01 -19.89 -15.85
C GLU A 61 11.84 -19.37 -14.66
N GLN A 62 12.34 -18.13 -14.73
CA GLN A 62 13.02 -17.48 -13.61
C GLN A 62 12.05 -17.19 -12.47
N LEU A 63 10.86 -16.68 -12.78
CA LEU A 63 9.81 -16.43 -11.78
C LEU A 63 9.34 -17.74 -11.14
N ASP A 64 9.22 -18.83 -11.91
CA ASP A 64 8.85 -20.15 -11.38
C ASP A 64 9.94 -20.71 -10.46
N ARG A 65 11.22 -20.52 -10.79
CA ARG A 65 12.33 -20.86 -9.88
C ARG A 65 12.28 -20.04 -8.59
N PHE A 66 11.97 -18.73 -8.65
CA PHE A 66 11.81 -17.90 -7.43
C PHE A 66 10.63 -18.39 -6.59
N ALA A 67 9.52 -18.76 -7.22
CA ALA A 67 8.34 -19.30 -6.53
C ALA A 67 8.60 -20.61 -5.77
N GLN A 68 9.64 -21.36 -6.17
CA GLN A 68 10.07 -22.61 -5.52
C GLN A 68 11.23 -22.40 -4.54
N ASN A 69 11.83 -21.22 -4.50
CA ASN A 69 13.00 -20.94 -3.66
C ASN A 69 12.64 -21.03 -2.15
N PRO A 70 13.27 -21.92 -1.37
CA PRO A 70 12.96 -22.08 0.06
C PRO A 70 13.39 -20.89 0.93
N ARG A 71 14.26 -20.04 0.42
CA ARG A 71 14.69 -18.82 1.13
C ARG A 71 13.52 -17.85 1.32
N ILE A 72 12.60 -17.75 0.34
CA ILE A 72 11.41 -16.91 0.43
C ILE A 72 10.14 -17.73 0.69
N ILE A 73 9.00 -17.05 0.83
CA ILE A 73 7.71 -17.73 0.97
C ILE A 73 7.25 -18.22 -0.40
N ARG A 74 7.12 -19.54 -0.52
CA ARG A 74 6.76 -20.23 -1.78
C ARG A 74 5.28 -20.01 -2.10
N ASN A 75 5.00 -18.95 -2.85
CA ASN A 75 3.67 -18.63 -3.35
C ASN A 75 3.77 -18.04 -4.76
N ARG A 76 3.57 -18.89 -5.78
CA ARG A 76 3.70 -18.50 -7.18
C ARG A 76 2.84 -17.29 -7.55
N GLN A 77 1.59 -17.26 -7.09
CA GLN A 77 0.69 -16.15 -7.40
C GLN A 77 1.21 -14.81 -6.85
N LYS A 78 1.82 -14.81 -5.65
CA LYS A 78 2.42 -13.60 -5.06
C LYS A 78 3.73 -13.22 -5.75
N VAL A 79 4.55 -14.20 -6.14
CA VAL A 79 5.80 -13.95 -6.88
C VAL A 79 5.51 -13.28 -8.24
N LEU A 80 4.51 -13.74 -8.97
CA LEU A 80 4.12 -13.12 -10.25
C LEU A 80 3.67 -11.66 -10.12
N THR A 81 3.12 -11.28 -8.96
CA THR A 81 2.73 -9.87 -8.73
C THR A 81 3.92 -8.92 -8.69
N VAL A 82 5.12 -9.41 -8.37
CA VAL A 82 6.33 -8.55 -8.30
C VAL A 82 6.65 -7.98 -9.68
N GLN A 83 6.60 -8.80 -10.72
CA GLN A 83 6.85 -8.35 -12.10
C GLN A 83 5.74 -7.41 -12.59
N HIS A 84 4.47 -7.74 -12.31
CA HIS A 84 3.35 -6.86 -12.68
C HIS A 84 3.45 -5.49 -12.01
N ASN A 85 3.77 -5.45 -10.72
CA ASN A 85 3.90 -4.20 -9.99
C ASN A 85 5.16 -3.42 -10.38
N ALA A 86 6.22 -4.10 -10.82
CA ALA A 86 7.38 -3.45 -11.42
C ALA A 86 6.99 -2.71 -12.71
N GLN A 87 6.21 -3.35 -13.58
CA GLN A 87 5.69 -2.72 -14.80
C GLN A 87 4.78 -1.53 -14.44
N PHE A 88 3.86 -1.70 -13.48
CA PHE A 88 2.99 -0.62 -13.00
C PHE A 88 3.79 0.60 -12.52
N ILE A 89 4.85 0.40 -11.72
CA ILE A 89 5.73 1.48 -11.25
C ILE A 89 6.40 2.20 -12.42
N LEU A 90 6.91 1.45 -13.41
CA LEU A 90 7.58 2.03 -14.58
C LEU A 90 6.61 2.82 -15.47
N ASP A 91 5.39 2.33 -15.65
CA ASP A 91 4.39 3.04 -16.46
C ASP A 91 3.97 4.35 -15.81
N VAL A 92 3.72 4.35 -14.50
CA VAL A 92 3.50 5.58 -13.72
C VAL A 92 4.73 6.50 -13.78
N GLY A 93 5.92 5.94 -13.71
CA GLY A 93 7.18 6.68 -13.78
C GLY A 93 7.38 7.43 -15.10
N LYS A 94 6.95 6.85 -16.23
CA LYS A 94 6.98 7.49 -17.54
C LYS A 94 6.14 8.77 -17.60
N GLU A 95 4.97 8.76 -16.98
CA GLU A 95 4.04 9.90 -17.02
C GLU A 95 4.36 10.96 -15.96
N HIS A 96 4.81 10.54 -14.77
CA HIS A 96 4.95 11.41 -13.61
C HIS A 96 6.41 11.63 -13.16
N GLY A 97 7.37 10.95 -13.80
CA GLY A 97 8.81 11.03 -13.51
C GLY A 97 9.30 10.07 -12.43
N SER A 98 8.44 9.58 -11.53
CA SER A 98 8.66 8.44 -10.61
C SER A 98 7.36 8.10 -9.89
N PHE A 99 7.26 6.90 -9.33
CA PHE A 99 6.11 6.49 -8.52
C PHE A 99 5.98 7.36 -7.25
N GLY A 100 7.11 7.69 -6.62
CA GLY A 100 7.12 8.59 -5.46
C GLY A 100 6.60 9.98 -5.75
N LYS A 101 6.93 10.56 -6.92
CA LYS A 101 6.38 11.86 -7.37
C LYS A 101 4.88 11.78 -7.62
N PHE A 102 4.41 10.73 -8.26
CA PHE A 102 2.99 10.48 -8.48
C PHE A 102 2.21 10.46 -7.16
N VAL A 103 2.61 9.62 -6.21
CA VAL A 103 1.94 9.50 -4.92
C VAL A 103 2.03 10.80 -4.11
N SER A 104 3.17 11.51 -4.16
CA SER A 104 3.35 12.75 -3.41
C SER A 104 2.46 13.90 -3.87
N ARG A 105 2.10 13.91 -5.17
CA ARG A 105 1.24 14.94 -5.78
C ARG A 105 -0.25 14.60 -5.73
N TRP A 106 -0.59 13.37 -5.33
CA TRP A 106 -2.00 12.99 -5.23
C TRP A 106 -2.70 13.82 -4.15
N PRO A 107 -3.90 14.37 -4.42
CA PRO A 107 -4.64 15.18 -3.46
C PRO A 107 -4.85 14.44 -2.13
N GLU A 108 -4.67 15.15 -1.03
CA GLU A 108 -4.78 14.53 0.30
C GLU A 108 -6.23 14.27 0.69
N ASP A 109 -7.15 15.04 0.14
CA ASP A 109 -8.59 14.92 0.33
C ASP A 109 -9.27 13.87 -0.57
N ASP A 110 -8.51 13.20 -1.46
CA ASP A 110 -8.98 12.12 -2.36
C ASP A 110 -8.13 10.84 -2.22
N LEU A 111 -7.93 10.34 -1.03
CA LEU A 111 -7.17 9.10 -0.82
C LEU A 111 -7.88 7.87 -1.42
N ILE A 112 -9.22 7.87 -1.45
CA ILE A 112 -9.99 6.77 -2.06
C ILE A 112 -9.77 6.66 -3.57
N GLY A 113 -9.55 7.78 -4.26
CA GLY A 113 -9.15 7.80 -5.67
C GLY A 113 -7.80 7.12 -5.86
N LEU A 114 -6.82 7.41 -4.99
CA LEU A 114 -5.52 6.75 -5.00
C LEU A 114 -5.64 5.24 -4.73
N PHE A 115 -6.49 4.83 -3.78
CA PHE A 115 -6.74 3.40 -3.51
C PHE A 115 -7.37 2.70 -4.71
N ALA A 116 -8.32 3.35 -5.37
CA ALA A 116 -8.95 2.84 -6.58
C ALA A 116 -7.94 2.71 -7.73
N TYR A 117 -7.05 3.69 -7.90
CA TYR A 117 -5.98 3.67 -8.88
C TYR A 117 -5.02 2.49 -8.65
N MET A 118 -4.53 2.33 -7.41
CA MET A 118 -3.65 1.21 -7.04
C MET A 118 -4.32 -0.16 -7.22
N LYS A 119 -5.63 -0.28 -6.89
CA LYS A 119 -6.42 -1.49 -7.11
C LYS A 119 -6.57 -1.83 -8.58
N LYS A 120 -6.76 -0.80 -9.43
CA LYS A 120 -7.02 -0.96 -10.88
C LYS A 120 -5.77 -1.37 -11.65
N TYR A 121 -4.65 -0.72 -11.37
CA TYR A 121 -3.42 -0.86 -12.15
C TYR A 121 -2.36 -1.75 -11.50
N GLY A 122 -2.38 -1.90 -10.19
CA GLY A 122 -1.47 -2.79 -9.47
C GLY A 122 -2.06 -4.18 -9.22
N ALA A 123 -1.20 -5.18 -9.15
CA ALA A 123 -1.57 -6.55 -8.82
C ALA A 123 -1.66 -6.73 -7.30
N ARG A 124 -2.83 -7.16 -6.79
CA ARG A 124 -3.09 -7.40 -5.36
C ARG A 124 -2.87 -6.18 -4.44
N LEU A 125 -3.01 -4.97 -4.98
CA LEU A 125 -2.91 -3.72 -4.22
C LEU A 125 -4.29 -3.14 -3.83
N GLY A 126 -5.36 -3.91 -3.97
CA GLY A 126 -6.68 -3.52 -3.50
C GLY A 126 -6.85 -3.66 -1.98
N GLY A 127 -7.91 -3.01 -1.45
CA GLY A 127 -8.24 -3.04 -0.04
C GLY A 127 -7.11 -2.53 0.86
N MET A 128 -6.96 -3.13 2.04
CA MET A 128 -5.95 -2.70 3.01
C MET A 128 -4.49 -2.86 2.53
N THR A 129 -4.21 -3.70 1.54
CA THR A 129 -2.83 -3.93 1.08
C THR A 129 -2.24 -2.65 0.48
N GLY A 130 -2.91 -2.02 -0.48
CA GLY A 130 -2.47 -0.75 -1.07
C GLY A 130 -2.40 0.38 -0.04
N GLN A 131 -3.41 0.48 0.84
CA GLN A 131 -3.43 1.47 1.91
C GLN A 131 -2.23 1.33 2.85
N ARG A 132 -1.84 0.09 3.20
CA ARG A 132 -0.65 -0.17 4.03
C ARG A 132 0.65 0.17 3.33
N VAL A 133 0.77 -0.13 2.02
CA VAL A 133 1.93 0.30 1.22
C VAL A 133 2.12 1.81 1.31
N LEU A 134 1.07 2.58 1.06
CA LEU A 134 1.11 4.03 1.12
C LEU A 134 1.54 4.53 2.51
N ARG A 135 0.92 4.01 3.58
CA ARG A 135 1.25 4.37 4.96
C ARG A 135 2.69 4.03 5.32
N ASN A 136 3.15 2.82 5.00
CA ASN A 136 4.50 2.37 5.32
C ASN A 136 5.56 3.17 4.57
N MET A 137 5.25 3.61 3.35
CA MET A 137 6.12 4.51 2.58
C MET A 137 6.05 5.97 3.05
N GLY A 138 5.11 6.30 3.94
CA GLY A 138 5.01 7.61 4.60
C GLY A 138 4.04 8.59 3.94
N LYS A 139 3.18 8.15 2.99
CA LYS A 139 2.03 8.95 2.56
C LYS A 139 1.09 9.12 3.75
N ASP A 140 0.66 10.34 4.01
CA ASP A 140 -0.40 10.55 4.98
C ASP A 140 -1.70 9.94 4.46
N THR A 141 -2.20 8.93 5.17
CA THR A 141 -3.36 8.14 4.73
C THR A 141 -3.98 7.36 5.89
N PHE A 142 -5.25 7.08 5.80
CA PHE A 142 -5.92 6.13 6.69
C PHE A 142 -5.83 4.70 6.15
N VAL A 143 -6.06 3.71 7.03
CA VAL A 143 -6.24 2.30 6.66
C VAL A 143 -7.58 1.84 7.19
N VAL A 144 -8.46 1.37 6.30
CA VAL A 144 -9.82 0.93 6.62
C VAL A 144 -9.78 -0.47 7.22
N THR A 145 -9.37 -0.56 8.50
CA THR A 145 -9.44 -1.79 9.29
C THR A 145 -10.83 -1.96 9.89
N GLY A 146 -11.14 -3.16 10.39
CA GLY A 146 -12.41 -3.40 11.09
C GLY A 146 -12.61 -2.47 12.29
N ASP A 147 -11.52 -2.18 13.04
CA ASP A 147 -11.59 -1.27 14.18
C ASP A 147 -11.84 0.17 13.74
N VAL A 148 -11.21 0.64 12.66
CA VAL A 148 -11.48 1.96 12.08
C VAL A 148 -12.93 2.08 11.62
N VAL A 149 -13.48 1.05 10.96
CA VAL A 149 -14.88 1.01 10.55
C VAL A 149 -15.81 1.10 11.77
N ARG A 150 -15.52 0.35 12.81
CA ARG A 150 -16.30 0.35 14.06
C ARG A 150 -16.24 1.71 14.77
N CYS A 151 -15.07 2.34 14.80
CA CYS A 151 -14.93 3.71 15.33
C CYS A 151 -15.80 4.70 14.57
N LEU A 152 -15.78 4.66 13.23
CA LEU A 152 -16.59 5.50 12.37
C LEU A 152 -18.10 5.28 12.60
N GLN A 153 -18.52 4.02 12.71
CA GLN A 153 -19.92 3.67 13.03
C GLN A 153 -20.34 4.21 14.40
N ASN A 154 -19.49 4.07 15.42
CA ASN A 154 -19.73 4.64 16.74
C ASN A 154 -19.81 6.17 16.73
N ALA A 155 -19.12 6.82 15.81
CA ALA A 155 -19.21 8.27 15.56
C ALA A 155 -20.41 8.68 14.69
N GLY A 156 -21.31 7.74 14.35
CA GLY A 156 -22.54 8.02 13.60
C GLY A 156 -22.37 8.01 12.06
N VAL A 157 -21.23 7.56 11.53
CA VAL A 157 -21.04 7.42 10.08
C VAL A 157 -21.79 6.19 9.58
N ASP A 158 -22.74 6.37 8.65
CA ASP A 158 -23.60 5.31 8.12
C ASP A 158 -22.85 4.38 7.13
N ILE A 159 -22.00 3.53 7.70
CA ILE A 159 -21.27 2.49 6.96
C ILE A 159 -21.98 1.15 7.19
N ASP A 160 -22.42 0.56 6.08
CA ASP A 160 -23.03 -0.79 6.08
C ASP A 160 -21.96 -1.90 6.23
N ASN A 161 -22.39 -3.16 6.07
CA ASN A 161 -21.52 -4.33 6.15
C ASN A 161 -20.52 -4.45 4.99
N SER A 162 -20.50 -3.48 4.06
CA SER A 162 -19.62 -3.46 2.89
C SER A 162 -18.70 -2.22 2.90
N PRO A 163 -17.75 -2.12 3.87
CA PRO A 163 -16.89 -0.93 4.02
C PRO A 163 -15.98 -0.67 2.83
N GLY A 164 -15.84 -1.61 1.91
CA GLY A 164 -15.10 -1.47 0.64
C GLY A 164 -15.97 -1.01 -0.53
N SER A 165 -17.27 -0.77 -0.36
CA SER A 165 -18.14 -0.21 -1.40
C SER A 165 -17.76 1.24 -1.70
N LYS A 166 -18.04 1.72 -2.94
CA LYS A 166 -17.75 3.12 -3.31
C LYS A 166 -18.48 4.11 -2.40
N ARG A 167 -19.76 3.82 -2.03
CA ARG A 167 -20.53 4.64 -1.08
C ARG A 167 -19.84 4.73 0.27
N ALA A 168 -19.50 3.58 0.86
CA ALA A 168 -18.86 3.53 2.17
C ALA A 168 -17.49 4.23 2.17
N LEU A 169 -16.66 4.01 1.13
CA LEU A 169 -15.37 4.67 1.02
C LEU A 169 -15.51 6.20 0.92
N ASN A 170 -16.51 6.72 0.19
CA ASN A 170 -16.79 8.16 0.14
C ASN A 170 -17.19 8.72 1.52
N LEU A 171 -18.02 8.00 2.28
CA LEU A 171 -18.39 8.41 3.65
C LEU A 171 -17.17 8.39 4.58
N ILE A 172 -16.33 7.38 4.47
CA ILE A 172 -15.07 7.28 5.22
C ILE A 172 -14.15 8.46 4.89
N GLN A 173 -13.94 8.75 3.61
CA GLN A 173 -13.11 9.91 3.21
C GLN A 173 -13.68 11.22 3.76
N GLY A 174 -14.99 11.43 3.65
CA GLY A 174 -15.65 12.63 4.18
C GLY A 174 -15.45 12.80 5.69
N ALA A 175 -15.63 11.73 6.46
CA ALA A 175 -15.42 11.76 7.91
C ALA A 175 -13.95 12.05 8.27
N PHE A 176 -13.00 11.42 7.57
CA PHE A 176 -11.58 11.67 7.79
C PHE A 176 -11.17 13.10 7.40
N ASN A 177 -11.71 13.66 6.31
CA ASN A 177 -11.47 15.05 5.92
C ASN A 177 -11.98 16.01 7.00
N GLN A 178 -13.22 15.81 7.48
CA GLN A 178 -13.77 16.61 8.55
C GLN A 178 -12.91 16.56 9.83
N TRP A 179 -12.52 15.36 10.27
CA TRP A 179 -11.69 15.20 11.46
C TRP A 179 -10.28 15.78 11.29
N HIS A 180 -9.73 15.74 10.10
CA HIS A 180 -8.47 16.40 9.78
C HIS A 180 -8.58 17.91 9.91
N ASP A 181 -9.63 18.52 9.34
CA ASP A 181 -9.88 19.96 9.39
C ASP A 181 -10.13 20.45 10.83
N GLU A 182 -10.89 19.68 11.62
CA GLU A 182 -11.21 20.02 13.03
C GLU A 182 -10.01 19.86 13.96
N SER A 183 -9.16 18.84 13.77
CA SER A 183 -8.09 18.48 14.69
C SER A 183 -6.70 18.94 14.28
N ALA A 184 -6.50 19.28 13.01
CA ALA A 184 -5.21 19.50 12.35
C ALA A 184 -4.25 18.29 12.45
N LEU A 185 -4.77 17.10 12.79
CA LEU A 185 -3.96 15.87 12.87
C LEU A 185 -3.85 15.21 11.49
N PRO A 186 -2.69 14.59 11.17
CA PRO A 186 -2.55 13.78 9.97
C PRO A 186 -3.57 12.63 9.91
N TYR A 187 -4.04 12.29 8.70
CA TYR A 187 -4.98 11.17 8.48
C TYR A 187 -4.49 9.85 9.08
N SER A 188 -3.19 9.58 8.99
CA SER A 188 -2.58 8.39 9.57
C SER A 188 -2.63 8.37 11.10
N HIS A 189 -2.54 9.53 11.74
CA HIS A 189 -2.67 9.66 13.19
C HIS A 189 -4.13 9.47 13.62
N ILE A 190 -5.08 10.14 12.96
CA ILE A 190 -6.51 9.96 13.21
C ILE A 190 -6.90 8.49 13.06
N SER A 191 -6.47 7.84 11.95
CA SER A 191 -6.72 6.42 11.72
C SER A 191 -6.11 5.52 12.80
N ARG A 192 -4.98 5.91 13.39
CA ARG A 192 -4.38 5.15 14.51
C ARG A 192 -5.15 5.35 15.80
N VAL A 193 -5.60 6.56 16.08
CA VAL A 193 -6.48 6.85 17.23
C VAL A 193 -7.75 6.02 17.14
N CYS A 194 -8.45 6.05 16.00
CA CYS A 194 -9.65 5.24 15.75
C CYS A 194 -9.40 3.74 15.99
N ALA A 195 -8.27 3.21 15.54
CA ALA A 195 -7.93 1.79 15.73
C ALA A 195 -7.57 1.42 17.18
N CYS A 196 -7.35 2.38 18.06
CA CYS A 196 -7.03 2.18 19.48
C CYS A 196 -8.17 2.56 20.43
N ALA A 197 -9.22 3.19 19.91
CA ALA A 197 -10.36 3.68 20.71
C ALA A 197 -11.47 2.62 20.92
N ILE A 198 -11.25 1.38 20.47
CA ILE A 198 -12.22 0.29 20.50
C ILE A 198 -11.74 -0.83 21.42
#